data_10f95d71bf280f2c035400f1d2e1f8e3
#
_entry.id   10f95d71bf280f2c035400f1d2e1f8e3
#
_cell.length_a   1.000
_cell.length_b   1.000
_cell.length_c   1.000
_cell.angle_alpha   90.00
_cell.angle_beta   90.00
_cell.angle_gamma   90.00
#
_symmetry.space_group_name_H-M   'P 1'
#
loop_
_entity.id
_entity.type
_entity.pdbx_description
1 polymer ?
#
loop_
_entity_poly.entity_id
_entity_poly.type
_entity_poly.pdbx_seq_one_letter_code
_entity_poly.pdbx_strand_id
1 'polypeptide(L)'
;MKHGQNILSNRINGKKVYKRNYKKLDGRNLSLYGYKQHNENPLKEENFKQAKAGELRWHPLRREHNIYSPNRQNRVFKPSASSDPLNPSIKGKKPTEIPFENFEVAIFDNKFSSLHSDAPEPSHLSGVNSSRANGHCDVVVYGTESTGNLYTIGQSKRRLLIEAWIDRYEKLFSEGYKFILPFENRGDAVGTTLSHPHGQIYAFPFIPRVQSDALKSFNEGYDLSHYINNNKSEFGVTEMNGIEAFCPSFSRFPYEVWLAPNVKKAGLWNLTEKEKEGFAYLLGEITRKYDMLFDEPMPYMLSLHSAPLNDNDNWHFTAQFYPIMRAKDKIKYFAAVEQSSGTFTVDVMPEMSSKVLSKL
;
A
#
# COMPACT_ATOMS: atom_id res chain seq x y z
N MET A 1 19.65 10.32 -22.56
CA MET A 1 19.83 10.73 -21.15
C MET A 1 20.44 9.57 -20.38
N LYS A 2 21.51 9.80 -19.61
CA LYS A 2 22.15 8.73 -18.81
C LYS A 2 21.16 8.28 -17.73
N HIS A 3 20.69 7.05 -17.79
CA HIS A 3 19.89 6.42 -16.75
C HIS A 3 20.78 6.22 -15.51
N GLY A 4 20.67 7.15 -14.55
CA GLY A 4 21.48 7.09 -13.34
C GLY A 4 21.05 5.93 -12.44
N GLN A 5 22.02 5.14 -11.98
CA GLN A 5 21.82 4.19 -10.89
C GLN A 5 22.27 4.84 -9.58
N ASN A 6 21.41 4.85 -8.60
CA ASN A 6 21.72 5.37 -7.28
C ASN A 6 21.76 4.21 -6.26
N ILE A 7 22.67 4.31 -5.31
CA ILE A 7 22.67 3.46 -4.13
C ILE A 7 21.69 4.10 -3.14
N LEU A 8 20.62 3.41 -2.78
CA LEU A 8 19.60 3.92 -1.86
C LEU A 8 19.99 3.79 -0.40
N SER A 9 20.47 2.63 -0.02
CA SER A 9 20.85 2.36 1.36
C SER A 9 22.22 1.75 1.42
N ASN A 10 22.90 1.97 2.52
CA ASN A 10 24.26 1.52 2.66
C ASN A 10 24.37 0.00 2.80
N ARG A 11 23.45 -0.68 3.47
CA ARG A 11 23.46 -2.16 3.58
C ARG A 11 22.22 -2.70 4.27
N ILE A 12 21.49 -3.58 3.62
CA ILE A 12 20.56 -4.49 4.27
C ILE A 12 21.29 -5.82 4.47
N ASN A 13 21.51 -6.25 5.70
CA ASN A 13 22.22 -7.51 6.01
C ASN A 13 23.53 -7.67 5.21
N GLY A 14 24.32 -6.59 5.11
CA GLY A 14 25.57 -6.55 4.36
C GLY A 14 25.44 -6.34 2.84
N LYS A 15 24.23 -6.29 2.28
CA LYS A 15 23.98 -6.06 0.86
C LYS A 15 23.62 -4.60 0.58
N LYS A 16 24.12 -4.05 -0.52
CA LYS A 16 23.69 -2.73 -1.03
C LYS A 16 22.34 -2.84 -1.73
N VAL A 17 21.53 -1.79 -1.60
CA VAL A 17 20.30 -1.63 -2.38
C VAL A 17 20.54 -0.61 -3.48
N TYR A 18 20.20 -0.98 -4.69
CA TYR A 18 20.35 -0.17 -5.89
C TYR A 18 18.98 0.27 -6.39
N LYS A 19 18.92 1.49 -6.91
CA LYS A 19 17.77 2.04 -7.63
C LYS A 19 18.19 2.45 -9.03
N ARG A 20 17.39 2.08 -10.02
CA ARG A 20 17.49 2.59 -11.39
C ARG A 20 16.22 3.33 -11.76
N ASN A 21 16.37 4.60 -12.13
CA ASN A 21 15.26 5.39 -12.67
C ASN A 21 15.23 5.26 -14.20
N TYR A 22 14.04 5.10 -14.74
CA TYR A 22 13.77 4.99 -16.16
C TYR A 22 12.56 5.86 -16.53
N LYS A 23 12.65 6.55 -17.68
CA LYS A 23 11.54 7.32 -18.24
C LYS A 23 10.95 6.52 -19.40
N LYS A 24 9.72 6.11 -19.28
CA LYS A 24 8.98 5.35 -20.31
C LYS A 24 8.72 6.22 -21.53
N LEU A 25 8.46 5.60 -22.70
CA LEU A 25 8.15 6.32 -23.94
C LEU A 25 6.91 7.20 -23.83
N ASP A 26 5.93 6.82 -23.02
CA ASP A 26 4.71 7.57 -22.74
C ASP A 26 4.89 8.69 -21.71
N GLY A 27 6.11 8.89 -21.23
CA GLY A 27 6.48 9.94 -20.27
C GLY A 27 6.29 9.56 -18.80
N ARG A 28 5.76 8.37 -18.46
CA ARG A 28 5.67 7.89 -17.08
C ARG A 28 7.02 7.49 -16.51
N ASN A 29 7.19 7.63 -15.20
CA ASN A 29 8.39 7.20 -14.52
C ASN A 29 8.29 5.72 -14.15
N LEU A 30 9.42 5.03 -14.14
CA LEU A 30 9.61 3.70 -13.62
C LEU A 30 10.90 3.67 -12.79
N SER A 31 10.85 3.13 -11.61
CA SER A 31 12.01 2.87 -10.75
C SER A 31 12.12 1.36 -10.48
N LEU A 32 13.29 0.80 -10.73
CA LEU A 32 13.62 -0.58 -10.40
C LEU A 32 14.51 -0.60 -9.16
N TYR A 33 14.19 -1.45 -8.21
CA TYR A 33 14.94 -1.64 -6.97
C TYR A 33 15.45 -3.06 -6.90
N GLY A 34 16.67 -3.26 -6.39
CA GLY A 34 17.27 -4.58 -6.30
C GLY A 34 18.54 -4.62 -5.46
N TYR A 35 18.95 -5.83 -5.07
CA TYR A 35 20.24 -6.09 -4.44
C TYR A 35 21.37 -6.17 -5.46
N LYS A 36 21.06 -6.12 -6.76
CA LYS A 36 22.00 -6.06 -7.87
C LYS A 36 21.70 -4.81 -8.72
N GLN A 37 22.72 -4.35 -9.42
CA GLN A 37 22.55 -3.27 -10.40
C GLN A 37 21.75 -3.76 -11.62
N HIS A 38 20.78 -2.96 -12.04
CA HIS A 38 20.00 -3.21 -13.26
C HIS A 38 20.73 -2.59 -14.47
N ASN A 39 21.47 -3.40 -15.22
CA ASN A 39 22.26 -2.96 -16.38
C ASN A 39 21.62 -3.31 -17.73
N GLU A 40 20.48 -4.01 -17.73
CA GLU A 40 19.78 -4.44 -18.95
C GLU A 40 19.26 -3.25 -19.75
N ASN A 41 19.26 -3.37 -21.08
CA ASN A 41 18.58 -2.42 -21.93
C ASN A 41 17.06 -2.67 -21.90
N PRO A 42 16.24 -1.60 -21.95
CA PRO A 42 14.80 -1.76 -22.04
C PRO A 42 14.41 -2.42 -23.37
N LEU A 43 13.41 -3.27 -23.32
CA LEU A 43 12.75 -3.83 -24.49
C LEU A 43 11.77 -2.83 -25.09
N LYS A 44 11.09 -3.25 -26.20
CA LYS A 44 10.07 -2.45 -26.87
C LYS A 44 8.96 -2.06 -25.88
N GLU A 45 8.51 -0.82 -25.96
CA GLU A 45 7.39 -0.28 -25.21
C GLU A 45 6.23 0.12 -26.11
N GLU A 46 5.01 0.14 -25.57
CA GLU A 46 3.87 0.81 -26.19
C GLU A 46 3.86 2.29 -25.86
N ASN A 47 3.65 3.15 -26.84
CA ASN A 47 3.42 4.57 -26.59
C ASN A 47 1.95 4.79 -26.27
N PHE A 48 1.64 5.01 -25.01
CA PHE A 48 0.29 5.22 -24.51
C PHE A 48 0.05 6.69 -24.19
N LYS A 49 -0.97 7.29 -24.82
CA LYS A 49 -1.40 8.64 -24.42
C LYS A 49 -2.39 8.49 -23.26
N GLN A 50 -1.94 8.84 -22.07
CA GLN A 50 -2.80 8.88 -20.90
C GLN A 50 -3.82 10.02 -21.06
N ALA A 51 -5.11 9.69 -21.03
CA ALA A 51 -6.14 10.70 -20.91
C ALA A 51 -6.16 11.19 -19.45
N LYS A 52 -5.76 12.44 -19.24
CA LYS A 52 -5.85 13.09 -17.93
C LYS A 52 -7.26 13.58 -17.75
N ALA A 53 -8.03 12.91 -16.92
CA ALA A 53 -9.40 13.29 -16.62
C ALA A 53 -9.71 12.96 -15.16
N GLY A 54 -10.51 13.80 -14.55
CA GLY A 54 -10.96 13.61 -13.18
C GLY A 54 -10.87 14.89 -12.37
N GLU A 55 -11.64 14.89 -11.32
CA GLU A 55 -11.72 16.02 -10.39
C GLU A 55 -11.94 15.53 -8.97
N LEU A 56 -11.56 16.36 -8.00
CA LEU A 56 -11.94 16.22 -6.61
C LEU A 56 -13.20 17.02 -6.36
N ARG A 57 -14.14 16.41 -5.64
CA ARG A 57 -15.33 17.14 -5.13
C ARG A 57 -15.42 16.98 -3.62
N TRP A 58 -15.64 18.11 -2.96
CA TRP A 58 -15.84 18.14 -1.52
C TRP A 58 -17.26 17.70 -1.15
N HIS A 59 -17.36 16.74 -0.24
CA HIS A 59 -18.63 16.31 0.35
C HIS A 59 -18.88 17.09 1.65
N PRO A 60 -19.76 18.13 1.67
CA PRO A 60 -19.85 19.04 2.80
C PRO A 60 -20.38 18.39 4.08
N LEU A 61 -21.26 17.39 3.97
CA LEU A 61 -21.85 16.70 5.13
C LEU A 61 -20.91 15.65 5.72
N ARG A 62 -20.05 15.00 4.91
CA ARG A 62 -19.09 14.00 5.37
C ARG A 62 -17.71 14.59 5.61
N ARG A 63 -17.46 15.82 5.16
CA ARG A 63 -16.17 16.54 5.28
C ARG A 63 -15.02 15.73 4.69
N GLU A 64 -15.22 15.20 3.51
CA GLU A 64 -14.24 14.38 2.80
C GLU A 64 -14.25 14.72 1.30
N HIS A 65 -13.16 14.39 0.60
CA HIS A 65 -13.06 14.53 -0.86
C HIS A 65 -13.43 13.21 -1.53
N ASN A 66 -14.19 13.32 -2.61
CA ASN A 66 -14.40 12.22 -3.56
C ASN A 66 -13.55 12.47 -4.80
N ILE A 67 -12.95 11.40 -5.33
CA ILE A 67 -12.16 11.43 -6.56
C ILE A 67 -13.04 10.89 -7.68
N TYR A 68 -13.35 11.73 -8.66
CA TYR A 68 -14.05 11.30 -9.88
C TYR A 68 -13.03 11.06 -10.98
N SER A 69 -12.92 9.83 -11.47
CA SER A 69 -11.94 9.39 -12.47
C SER A 69 -12.59 8.49 -13.52
N PRO A 70 -13.29 9.05 -14.53
CA PRO A 70 -14.03 8.28 -15.53
C PRO A 70 -13.17 7.29 -16.31
N ASN A 71 -11.90 7.62 -16.55
CA ASN A 71 -10.97 6.77 -17.31
C ASN A 71 -10.69 5.41 -16.66
N ARG A 72 -11.00 5.25 -15.38
CA ARG A 72 -10.84 3.98 -14.67
C ARG A 72 -11.79 2.89 -15.13
N GLN A 73 -12.87 3.22 -15.85
CA GLN A 73 -13.77 2.24 -16.45
C GLN A 73 -13.08 1.42 -17.56
N ASN A 74 -12.00 1.94 -18.17
CA ASN A 74 -11.23 1.27 -19.22
C ASN A 74 -10.15 0.33 -18.68
N ARG A 75 -10.14 0.02 -17.38
CA ARG A 75 -9.16 -0.90 -16.79
C ARG A 75 -9.34 -2.31 -17.31
N VAL A 76 -8.21 -2.98 -17.56
CA VAL A 76 -8.22 -4.43 -17.85
C VAL A 76 -8.70 -5.16 -16.61
N PHE A 77 -9.62 -6.10 -16.80
CA PHE A 77 -10.16 -6.90 -15.70
C PHE A 77 -9.80 -8.37 -15.92
N LYS A 78 -9.08 -8.97 -14.97
CA LYS A 78 -8.66 -10.38 -14.95
C LYS A 78 -8.10 -10.90 -16.29
N PRO A 79 -6.98 -10.34 -16.77
CA PRO A 79 -6.29 -10.90 -17.94
C PRO A 79 -5.80 -12.31 -17.61
N SER A 80 -5.60 -13.13 -18.63
CA SER A 80 -4.92 -14.41 -18.45
C SER A 80 -3.49 -14.21 -17.95
N ALA A 81 -2.92 -15.18 -17.25
CA ALA A 81 -1.55 -15.09 -16.71
C ALA A 81 -0.50 -14.72 -17.79
N SER A 82 -0.70 -15.19 -19.04
CA SER A 82 0.17 -14.86 -20.18
C SER A 82 0.01 -13.43 -20.73
N SER A 83 -1.08 -12.75 -20.40
CA SER A 83 -1.39 -11.38 -20.83
C SER A 83 -1.39 -10.36 -19.66
N ASP A 84 -0.88 -10.76 -18.50
CA ASP A 84 -0.77 -9.89 -17.34
C ASP A 84 0.18 -8.70 -17.63
N PRO A 85 -0.31 -7.45 -17.55
CA PRO A 85 0.50 -6.28 -17.86
C PRO A 85 1.65 -6.03 -16.87
N LEU A 86 1.66 -6.68 -15.70
CA LEU A 86 2.70 -6.54 -14.68
C LEU A 86 3.84 -7.56 -14.84
N ASN A 87 3.69 -8.53 -15.72
CA ASN A 87 4.77 -9.48 -16.04
C ASN A 87 6.00 -8.73 -16.57
N PRO A 88 7.22 -9.29 -16.39
CA PRO A 88 8.39 -8.81 -17.10
C PRO A 88 8.17 -8.88 -18.60
N SER A 89 8.69 -7.91 -19.36
CA SER A 89 8.67 -7.96 -20.82
C SER A 89 9.56 -9.08 -21.34
N ILE A 90 9.13 -9.70 -22.43
CA ILE A 90 9.88 -10.80 -23.11
C ILE A 90 10.17 -10.35 -24.53
N LYS A 91 11.42 -10.51 -24.98
CA LYS A 91 11.82 -10.20 -26.35
C LYS A 91 10.95 -10.93 -27.38
N GLY A 92 10.41 -10.18 -28.33
CA GLY A 92 9.54 -10.72 -29.39
C GLY A 92 8.09 -10.94 -28.98
N LYS A 93 7.70 -10.70 -27.73
CA LYS A 93 6.29 -10.74 -27.29
C LYS A 93 5.70 -9.32 -27.19
N LYS A 94 4.39 -9.26 -26.91
CA LYS A 94 3.69 -8.00 -26.64
C LYS A 94 4.32 -7.30 -25.44
N PRO A 95 4.62 -5.99 -25.51
CA PRO A 95 5.14 -5.21 -24.40
C PRO A 95 4.22 -5.23 -23.18
N THR A 96 4.83 -5.21 -21.98
CA THR A 96 4.13 -5.04 -20.70
C THR A 96 4.42 -3.66 -20.11
N GLU A 97 3.94 -3.39 -18.89
CA GLU A 97 4.21 -2.11 -18.20
C GLU A 97 5.68 -1.97 -17.78
N ILE A 98 6.40 -3.08 -17.62
CA ILE A 98 7.81 -3.08 -17.20
C ILE A 98 8.67 -3.58 -18.36
N PRO A 99 9.38 -2.70 -19.10
CA PRO A 99 10.12 -3.05 -20.31
C PRO A 99 11.48 -3.72 -20.02
N PHE A 100 11.55 -4.56 -19.01
CA PHE A 100 12.74 -5.32 -18.60
C PHE A 100 12.39 -6.79 -18.40
N GLU A 101 13.34 -7.68 -18.71
CA GLU A 101 13.17 -9.14 -18.54
C GLU A 101 13.29 -9.57 -17.08
N ASN A 102 14.05 -8.82 -16.28
CA ASN A 102 14.26 -9.09 -14.86
C ASN A 102 14.17 -7.83 -14.01
N PHE A 103 13.61 -7.98 -12.82
CA PHE A 103 13.60 -6.99 -11.75
C PHE A 103 13.28 -7.67 -10.41
N GLU A 104 13.66 -7.05 -9.29
CA GLU A 104 13.29 -7.56 -7.96
C GLU A 104 12.05 -6.85 -7.42
N VAL A 105 12.01 -5.51 -7.49
CA VAL A 105 10.82 -4.67 -7.21
C VAL A 105 10.77 -3.57 -8.25
N ALA A 106 9.58 -3.28 -8.77
CA ALA A 106 9.35 -2.19 -9.70
C ALA A 106 8.25 -1.24 -9.20
N ILE A 107 8.48 0.06 -9.30
CA ILE A 107 7.47 1.09 -8.99
C ILE A 107 7.35 2.02 -10.18
N PHE A 108 6.13 2.24 -10.67
CA PHE A 108 5.89 3.11 -11.81
C PHE A 108 4.57 3.88 -11.71
N ASP A 109 4.52 5.03 -12.41
CA ASP A 109 3.33 5.87 -12.48
C ASP A 109 2.15 5.07 -13.05
N ASN A 110 1.02 5.05 -12.33
CA ASN A 110 -0.16 4.26 -12.71
C ASN A 110 -0.74 4.75 -14.04
N LYS A 111 -0.93 3.84 -14.99
CA LYS A 111 -1.52 4.12 -16.32
C LYS A 111 -2.95 4.67 -16.24
N PHE A 112 -3.73 4.23 -15.26
CA PHE A 112 -5.11 4.65 -15.00
C PHE A 112 -5.21 5.41 -13.67
N SER A 113 -4.35 6.39 -13.51
CA SER A 113 -4.23 7.18 -12.30
C SER A 113 -5.53 7.93 -11.98
N SER A 114 -5.92 7.93 -10.71
CA SER A 114 -7.05 8.72 -10.22
C SER A 114 -6.63 10.16 -9.88
N LEU A 115 -5.35 10.34 -9.55
CA LEU A 115 -4.75 11.62 -9.20
C LEU A 115 -3.54 11.85 -10.11
N HIS A 116 -3.36 13.09 -10.56
CA HIS A 116 -2.27 13.48 -11.44
C HIS A 116 -1.64 14.81 -10.99
N SER A 117 -0.32 14.92 -11.06
CA SER A 117 0.39 16.19 -10.77
C SER A 117 -0.01 17.33 -11.70
N ASP A 118 -0.46 17.01 -12.90
CA ASP A 118 -0.89 17.94 -13.95
C ASP A 118 -2.35 17.70 -14.36
N ALA A 119 -3.21 17.33 -13.40
CA ALA A 119 -4.65 17.18 -13.61
C ALA A 119 -5.25 18.47 -14.21
N PRO A 120 -6.20 18.36 -15.17
CA PRO A 120 -6.86 19.53 -15.75
C PRO A 120 -7.74 20.23 -14.72
N GLU A 121 -8.04 21.51 -15.00
CA GLU A 121 -9.05 22.22 -14.22
C GLU A 121 -10.42 21.54 -14.41
N PRO A 122 -11.21 21.38 -13.33
CA PRO A 122 -12.55 20.85 -13.44
C PRO A 122 -13.48 21.85 -14.11
N SER A 123 -14.56 21.34 -14.70
CA SER A 123 -15.63 22.20 -15.20
C SER A 123 -16.26 22.97 -14.05
N HIS A 124 -16.49 24.27 -14.25
CA HIS A 124 -17.20 25.06 -13.25
C HIS A 124 -18.70 24.68 -13.22
N LEU A 125 -19.15 24.20 -12.08
CA LEU A 125 -20.54 23.84 -11.82
C LEU A 125 -21.05 24.65 -10.63
N SER A 126 -22.20 25.34 -10.81
CA SER A 126 -22.79 26.13 -9.74
C SER A 126 -23.18 25.27 -8.53
N GLY A 127 -22.78 25.71 -7.34
CA GLY A 127 -23.03 24.98 -6.08
C GLY A 127 -22.14 23.74 -5.85
N VAL A 128 -21.18 23.45 -6.74
CA VAL A 128 -20.25 22.32 -6.60
C VAL A 128 -18.88 22.84 -6.20
N ASN A 129 -18.38 22.39 -5.06
CA ASN A 129 -17.00 22.65 -4.64
C ASN A 129 -16.08 21.57 -5.26
N SER A 130 -15.53 21.89 -6.42
CA SER A 130 -14.62 21.02 -7.18
C SER A 130 -13.24 21.64 -7.30
N SER A 131 -12.22 20.78 -7.43
CA SER A 131 -10.83 21.17 -7.68
C SER A 131 -10.15 20.12 -8.56
N ARG A 132 -8.97 20.48 -9.08
CA ARG A 132 -8.12 19.55 -9.85
C ARG A 132 -7.92 18.26 -9.05
N ALA A 133 -7.96 17.11 -9.72
CA ALA A 133 -7.57 15.82 -9.13
C ALA A 133 -6.05 15.74 -8.97
N ASN A 134 -5.46 16.77 -8.33
CA ASN A 134 -4.03 16.85 -8.10
C ASN A 134 -3.57 15.76 -7.14
N GLY A 135 -2.40 15.19 -7.39
CA GLY A 135 -1.81 14.11 -6.59
C GLY A 135 -0.96 13.18 -7.42
N HIS A 136 -0.66 12.01 -6.87
CA HIS A 136 0.15 11.02 -7.57
C HIS A 136 -0.35 9.60 -7.25
N CYS A 137 -0.24 8.68 -8.22
CA CYS A 137 -0.57 7.27 -8.04
C CYS A 137 0.51 6.39 -8.66
N ASP A 138 1.11 5.52 -7.86
CA ASP A 138 2.03 4.48 -8.32
C ASP A 138 1.39 3.09 -8.30
N VAL A 139 1.95 2.19 -9.12
CA VAL A 139 1.83 0.75 -8.98
C VAL A 139 3.17 0.21 -8.47
N VAL A 140 3.12 -0.67 -7.48
CA VAL A 140 4.28 -1.32 -6.86
C VAL A 140 4.22 -2.81 -7.14
N VAL A 141 5.12 -3.34 -7.96
CA VAL A 141 5.16 -4.75 -8.34
C VAL A 141 6.24 -5.45 -7.52
N TYR A 142 5.86 -6.54 -6.83
CA TYR A 142 6.69 -7.20 -5.83
C TYR A 142 7.69 -8.22 -6.39
N GLY A 143 7.72 -8.42 -7.69
CA GLY A 143 8.64 -9.32 -8.37
C GLY A 143 8.15 -9.75 -9.74
N THR A 144 8.85 -10.68 -10.34
CA THR A 144 8.58 -11.20 -11.69
C THR A 144 7.53 -12.31 -11.71
N GLU A 145 7.22 -12.91 -10.56
CA GLU A 145 6.26 -14.00 -10.44
C GLU A 145 4.83 -13.48 -10.50
N SER A 146 4.03 -13.99 -11.45
CA SER A 146 2.64 -13.59 -11.67
C SER A 146 1.64 -14.12 -10.61
N THR A 147 2.12 -14.93 -9.68
CA THR A 147 1.33 -15.51 -8.57
C THR A 147 2.10 -15.39 -7.26
N GLY A 148 1.37 -15.45 -6.15
CA GLY A 148 1.96 -15.39 -4.82
C GLY A 148 1.35 -14.28 -3.95
N ASN A 149 2.04 -13.94 -2.87
CA ASN A 149 1.60 -12.96 -1.89
C ASN A 149 2.79 -12.47 -1.05
N LEU A 150 2.54 -11.61 -0.06
CA LEU A 150 3.61 -11.09 0.82
C LEU A 150 4.37 -12.18 1.58
N TYR A 151 3.79 -13.35 1.86
CA TYR A 151 4.53 -14.48 2.45
C TYR A 151 5.47 -15.13 1.44
N THR A 152 4.95 -15.48 0.25
CA THR A 152 5.69 -16.28 -0.75
C THR A 152 6.83 -15.53 -1.44
N ILE A 153 6.78 -14.19 -1.51
CA ILE A 153 7.90 -13.39 -2.05
C ILE A 153 9.18 -13.46 -1.20
N GLY A 154 9.08 -13.94 0.04
CA GLY A 154 10.21 -14.19 0.93
C GLY A 154 10.72 -12.94 1.67
N GLN A 155 11.44 -13.18 2.76
CA GLN A 155 11.93 -12.14 3.69
C GLN A 155 12.80 -11.08 3.00
N SER A 156 13.74 -11.49 2.17
CA SER A 156 14.67 -10.57 1.51
C SER A 156 13.93 -9.58 0.58
N LYS A 157 12.94 -10.05 -0.17
CA LYS A 157 12.17 -9.21 -1.08
C LYS A 157 11.22 -8.27 -0.32
N ARG A 158 10.58 -8.72 0.79
CA ARG A 158 9.81 -7.82 1.68
C ARG A 158 10.69 -6.73 2.28
N ARG A 159 11.92 -7.08 2.68
CA ARG A 159 12.86 -6.09 3.21
C ARG A 159 13.25 -5.04 2.15
N LEU A 160 13.47 -5.48 0.90
CA LEU A 160 13.72 -4.59 -0.24
C LEU A 160 12.49 -3.68 -0.52
N LEU A 161 11.28 -4.23 -0.43
CA LEU A 161 10.03 -3.49 -0.62
C LEU A 161 9.90 -2.35 0.40
N ILE A 162 10.30 -2.55 1.65
CA ILE A 162 10.31 -1.50 2.68
C ILE A 162 11.23 -0.34 2.27
N GLU A 163 12.43 -0.62 1.76
CA GLU A 163 13.34 0.44 1.28
C GLU A 163 12.76 1.19 0.05
N ALA A 164 12.09 0.45 -0.83
CA ALA A 164 11.41 1.07 -1.96
C ALA A 164 10.26 1.99 -1.52
N TRP A 165 9.48 1.61 -0.50
CA TRP A 165 8.46 2.48 0.10
C TRP A 165 9.07 3.70 0.77
N ILE A 166 10.16 3.57 1.54
CA ILE A 166 10.85 4.69 2.18
C ILE A 166 11.32 5.70 1.13
N ASP A 167 12.00 5.24 0.07
CA ASP A 167 12.43 6.11 -1.05
C ASP A 167 11.25 6.84 -1.71
N ARG A 168 10.08 6.17 -1.83
CA ARG A 168 8.88 6.83 -2.38
C ARG A 168 8.28 7.85 -1.43
N TYR A 169 8.26 7.58 -0.11
CA TYR A 169 7.85 8.58 0.88
C TYR A 169 8.73 9.84 0.80
N GLU A 170 10.05 9.68 0.83
CA GLU A 170 11.00 10.79 0.75
C GLU A 170 10.79 11.61 -0.53
N LYS A 171 10.69 10.94 -1.69
CA LYS A 171 10.46 11.59 -2.98
C LYS A 171 9.13 12.36 -2.99
N LEU A 172 8.03 11.73 -2.64
CA LEU A 172 6.71 12.34 -2.73
C LEU A 172 6.51 13.45 -1.70
N PHE A 173 7.07 13.34 -0.49
CA PHE A 173 7.10 14.42 0.49
C PHE A 173 7.94 15.62 -0.01
N SER A 174 9.07 15.35 -0.67
CA SER A 174 9.88 16.42 -1.27
C SER A 174 9.17 17.16 -2.42
N GLU A 175 8.16 16.53 -3.03
CA GLU A 175 7.26 17.13 -4.03
C GLU A 175 6.10 17.92 -3.40
N GLY A 176 5.99 17.92 -2.06
CA GLY A 176 5.02 18.72 -1.30
C GLY A 176 3.68 18.04 -1.05
N TYR A 177 3.52 16.75 -1.35
CA TYR A 177 2.31 16.01 -0.98
C TYR A 177 2.16 15.94 0.54
N LYS A 178 0.93 16.06 1.03
CA LYS A 178 0.65 16.15 2.47
C LYS A 178 0.48 14.81 3.13
N PHE A 179 -0.01 13.81 2.41
CA PHE A 179 -0.19 12.47 2.90
C PHE A 179 0.10 11.44 1.82
N ILE A 180 0.79 10.37 2.18
CA ILE A 180 1.18 9.27 1.28
C ILE A 180 0.66 7.97 1.86
N LEU A 181 -0.10 7.22 1.06
CA LEU A 181 -0.73 5.97 1.45
C LEU A 181 -0.27 4.82 0.55
N PRO A 182 0.72 4.03 0.96
CA PRO A 182 0.94 2.72 0.38
C PRO A 182 -0.15 1.75 0.82
N PHE A 183 -0.67 0.96 -0.11
CA PHE A 183 -1.69 -0.04 0.19
C PHE A 183 -1.63 -1.21 -0.79
N GLU A 184 -2.21 -2.33 -0.37
CA GLU A 184 -2.43 -3.53 -1.17
C GLU A 184 -3.89 -3.96 -1.05
N ASN A 185 -4.50 -4.34 -2.17
CA ASN A 185 -5.74 -5.08 -2.19
C ASN A 185 -5.43 -6.49 -2.69
N ARG A 186 -5.74 -7.51 -1.91
CA ARG A 186 -5.53 -8.90 -2.27
C ARG A 186 -6.85 -9.64 -2.37
N GLY A 187 -7.05 -10.29 -3.49
CA GLY A 187 -8.22 -11.14 -3.76
C GLY A 187 -9.36 -10.40 -4.47
N ASP A 188 -10.13 -11.16 -5.23
CA ASP A 188 -11.22 -10.67 -6.07
C ASP A 188 -12.30 -9.92 -5.30
N ALA A 189 -12.60 -10.40 -4.10
CA ALA A 189 -13.67 -9.88 -3.26
C ALA A 189 -13.39 -8.45 -2.73
N VAL A 190 -12.14 -7.95 -2.84
CA VAL A 190 -11.76 -6.55 -2.56
C VAL A 190 -11.47 -5.75 -3.84
N GLY A 191 -11.90 -6.27 -5.00
CA GLY A 191 -11.81 -5.56 -6.28
C GLY A 191 -10.42 -5.59 -6.92
N THR A 192 -9.59 -6.57 -6.61
CA THR A 192 -8.31 -6.77 -7.28
C THR A 192 -8.56 -7.23 -8.72
N THR A 193 -7.94 -6.54 -9.69
CA THR A 193 -8.12 -6.82 -11.11
C THR A 193 -6.99 -7.65 -11.72
N LEU A 194 -5.87 -7.79 -11.03
CA LEU A 194 -4.66 -8.52 -11.46
C LEU A 194 -4.22 -9.47 -10.34
N SER A 195 -3.89 -10.71 -10.69
CA SER A 195 -3.42 -11.73 -9.72
C SER A 195 -1.95 -11.57 -9.34
N HIS A 196 -1.17 -10.87 -10.15
CA HIS A 196 0.24 -10.58 -9.88
C HIS A 196 0.39 -9.85 -8.54
N PRO A 197 1.28 -10.28 -7.63
CA PRO A 197 1.49 -9.62 -6.35
C PRO A 197 1.92 -8.17 -6.51
N HIS A 198 1.05 -7.24 -6.16
CA HIS A 198 1.32 -5.81 -6.30
C HIS A 198 0.57 -4.98 -5.25
N GLY A 199 1.10 -3.82 -4.97
CA GLY A 199 0.44 -2.77 -4.22
C GLY A 199 0.35 -1.48 -5.03
N GLN A 200 -0.09 -0.43 -4.38
CA GLN A 200 -0.20 0.91 -4.93
C GLN A 200 0.26 1.94 -3.90
N ILE A 201 0.61 3.14 -4.37
CA ILE A 201 0.85 4.29 -3.51
C ILE A 201 0.01 5.45 -4.04
N TYR A 202 -0.80 6.04 -3.17
CA TYR A 202 -1.47 7.30 -3.45
C TYR A 202 -0.84 8.42 -2.65
N ALA A 203 -0.53 9.54 -3.31
CA ALA A 203 -0.06 10.75 -2.65
C ALA A 203 -1.09 11.87 -2.83
N PHE A 204 -1.51 12.44 -1.71
CA PHE A 204 -2.56 13.44 -1.64
C PHE A 204 -1.99 14.83 -1.35
N PRO A 205 -2.50 15.91 -1.97
CA PRO A 205 -2.12 17.28 -1.65
C PRO A 205 -2.79 17.79 -0.36
N PHE A 206 -3.58 16.96 0.30
CA PHE A 206 -4.27 17.20 1.56
C PHE A 206 -4.16 15.99 2.49
N ILE A 207 -4.47 16.14 3.77
CA ILE A 207 -4.59 15.02 4.71
C ILE A 207 -6.03 14.48 4.59
N PRO A 208 -6.24 13.21 4.18
CA PRO A 208 -7.58 12.63 4.11
C PRO A 208 -8.26 12.58 5.48
N ARG A 209 -9.60 12.55 5.51
CA ARG A 209 -10.40 12.64 6.74
C ARG A 209 -9.97 11.63 7.81
N VAL A 210 -9.83 10.36 7.44
CA VAL A 210 -9.45 9.29 8.39
C VAL A 210 -8.12 9.60 9.07
N GLN A 211 -7.14 10.10 8.31
CA GLN A 211 -5.83 10.46 8.84
C GLN A 211 -5.86 11.78 9.62
N SER A 212 -6.73 12.70 9.23
CA SER A 212 -6.96 13.94 10.00
C SER A 212 -7.59 13.64 11.37
N ASP A 213 -8.55 12.72 11.43
CA ASP A 213 -9.17 12.28 12.68
C ASP A 213 -8.15 11.54 13.57
N ALA A 214 -7.30 10.68 12.99
CA ALA A 214 -6.23 9.98 13.71
C ALA A 214 -5.17 10.98 14.24
N LEU A 215 -4.75 11.95 13.43
CA LEU A 215 -3.80 13.00 13.84
C LEU A 215 -4.37 13.80 15.01
N LYS A 216 -5.65 14.15 14.97
CA LYS A 216 -6.31 14.82 16.09
C LYS A 216 -6.26 13.98 17.35
N SER A 217 -6.57 12.68 17.29
CA SER A 217 -6.51 11.78 18.44
C SER A 217 -5.10 11.69 19.04
N PHE A 218 -4.07 11.59 18.21
CA PHE A 218 -2.68 11.60 18.68
C PHE A 218 -2.28 12.93 19.31
N ASN A 219 -2.72 14.06 18.74
CA ASN A 219 -2.44 15.40 19.30
C ASN A 219 -3.22 15.66 20.60
N GLU A 220 -4.37 15.02 20.81
CA GLU A 220 -5.14 15.04 22.06
C GLU A 220 -4.57 14.07 23.13
N GLY A 221 -3.46 13.37 22.82
CA GLY A 221 -2.71 12.56 23.78
C GLY A 221 -2.99 11.06 23.75
N TYR A 222 -3.66 10.52 22.69
CA TYR A 222 -3.78 9.07 22.56
C TYR A 222 -2.40 8.42 22.36
N ASP A 223 -2.03 7.53 23.27
CA ASP A 223 -0.74 6.82 23.26
C ASP A 223 -0.93 5.36 22.86
N LEU A 224 -0.62 5.07 21.59
CA LEU A 224 -0.70 3.71 21.03
C LEU A 224 0.39 2.80 21.63
N SER A 225 1.57 3.32 22.01
CA SER A 225 2.60 2.52 22.69
C SER A 225 2.09 2.00 24.04
N HIS A 226 1.47 2.89 24.81
CA HIS A 226 0.85 2.52 26.08
C HIS A 226 -0.27 1.49 25.89
N TYR A 227 -1.14 1.70 24.89
CA TYR A 227 -2.20 0.75 24.54
C TYR A 227 -1.64 -0.65 24.21
N ILE A 228 -0.65 -0.74 23.31
CA ILE A 228 -0.02 -2.01 22.93
C ILE A 228 0.56 -2.72 24.14
N ASN A 229 1.39 -2.03 24.92
CA ASN A 229 2.10 -2.63 26.06
C ASN A 229 1.17 -3.16 27.14
N ASN A 230 0.06 -2.48 27.40
CA ASN A 230 -0.91 -2.88 28.43
C ASN A 230 -1.90 -3.95 27.99
N ASN A 231 -2.09 -4.13 26.68
CA ASN A 231 -3.12 -5.04 26.14
C ASN A 231 -2.54 -6.22 25.34
N LYS A 232 -1.23 -6.36 25.33
CA LYS A 232 -0.53 -7.41 24.57
C LYS A 232 -0.95 -8.82 24.95
N SER A 233 -1.23 -9.10 26.22
CA SER A 233 -1.68 -10.41 26.71
C SER A 233 -3.03 -10.84 26.14
N GLU A 234 -3.92 -9.89 25.86
CA GLU A 234 -5.28 -10.14 25.39
C GLU A 234 -5.39 -10.08 23.87
N PHE A 235 -4.74 -9.08 23.25
CA PHE A 235 -4.90 -8.75 21.84
C PHE A 235 -3.67 -9.05 20.98
N GLY A 236 -2.53 -9.41 21.57
CA GLY A 236 -1.31 -9.75 20.83
C GLY A 236 -1.46 -11.01 20.00
N VAL A 237 -0.91 -11.01 18.80
CA VAL A 237 -0.84 -12.16 17.90
C VAL A 237 0.58 -12.72 17.86
N THR A 238 1.56 -11.88 17.60
CA THR A 238 2.98 -12.23 17.57
C THR A 238 3.84 -10.96 17.55
N GLU A 239 5.11 -11.07 17.94
CA GLU A 239 6.08 -9.97 17.92
C GLU A 239 7.35 -10.38 17.21
N MET A 240 7.99 -9.41 16.54
CA MET A 240 9.33 -9.60 15.99
C MET A 240 10.13 -8.29 16.02
N ASN A 241 11.25 -8.32 16.75
CA ASN A 241 12.22 -7.22 16.76
C ASN A 241 11.65 -5.84 17.12
N GLY A 242 10.72 -5.76 18.08
CA GLY A 242 10.13 -4.51 18.53
C GLY A 242 8.95 -4.04 17.66
N ILE A 243 8.46 -4.86 16.74
CA ILE A 243 7.20 -4.67 16.04
C ILE A 243 6.18 -5.67 16.57
N GLU A 244 5.05 -5.18 17.05
CA GLU A 244 3.92 -5.98 17.51
C GLU A 244 2.90 -6.18 16.39
N ALA A 245 2.39 -7.40 16.25
CA ALA A 245 1.19 -7.73 15.50
C ALA A 245 0.06 -8.00 16.50
N PHE A 246 -1.02 -7.27 16.43
CA PHE A 246 -2.13 -7.37 17.38
C PHE A 246 -3.49 -7.12 16.72
N CYS A 247 -4.55 -7.68 17.30
CA CYS A 247 -5.94 -7.40 16.92
C CYS A 247 -6.44 -6.25 17.82
N PRO A 248 -6.60 -5.01 17.34
CA PRO A 248 -7.00 -3.92 18.20
C PRO A 248 -8.42 -4.15 18.76
N SER A 249 -8.64 -3.80 20.04
CA SER A 249 -9.96 -3.95 20.70
C SER A 249 -11.09 -3.18 20.02
N PHE A 250 -10.73 -2.24 19.15
CA PHE A 250 -11.63 -1.42 18.32
C PHE A 250 -11.59 -1.80 16.84
N SER A 251 -11.30 -3.07 16.52
CA SER A 251 -11.32 -3.61 15.15
C SER A 251 -12.63 -3.36 14.44
N ARG A 252 -12.56 -3.08 13.15
CA ARG A 252 -13.73 -2.88 12.27
C ARG A 252 -14.03 -4.08 11.38
N PHE A 253 -13.07 -5.00 11.27
CA PHE A 253 -13.18 -6.23 10.47
C PHE A 253 -12.90 -7.45 11.33
N PRO A 254 -13.54 -8.61 11.03
CA PRO A 254 -13.16 -9.88 11.60
C PRO A 254 -11.68 -10.16 11.35
N TYR A 255 -10.95 -10.60 12.38
CA TYR A 255 -9.52 -10.92 12.30
C TYR A 255 -8.62 -9.75 11.83
N GLU A 256 -9.05 -8.52 12.00
CA GLU A 256 -8.24 -7.34 11.72
C GLU A 256 -6.95 -7.37 12.53
N VAL A 257 -5.79 -7.16 11.87
CA VAL A 257 -4.48 -7.14 12.51
C VAL A 257 -3.76 -5.84 12.16
N TRP A 258 -3.20 -5.20 13.18
CA TRP A 258 -2.30 -4.09 13.02
C TRP A 258 -0.87 -4.50 13.31
N LEU A 259 0.08 -3.99 12.54
CA LEU A 259 1.51 -4.04 12.83
C LEU A 259 1.95 -2.64 13.28
N ALA A 260 2.56 -2.53 14.44
CA ALA A 260 3.07 -1.27 14.93
C ALA A 260 4.38 -1.48 15.72
N PRO A 261 5.32 -0.52 15.69
CA PRO A 261 6.46 -0.55 16.60
C PRO A 261 5.98 -0.36 18.05
N ASN A 262 6.64 -1.05 18.98
CA ASN A 262 6.32 -0.95 20.42
C ASN A 262 6.60 0.46 20.99
N VAL A 263 7.42 1.23 20.28
CA VAL A 263 7.75 2.61 20.60
C VAL A 263 7.32 3.51 19.45
N LYS A 264 6.77 4.66 19.76
CA LYS A 264 6.28 5.64 18.79
C LYS A 264 7.31 5.97 17.71
N LYS A 265 6.91 5.79 16.45
CA LYS A 265 7.65 6.13 15.23
C LYS A 265 6.71 6.78 14.23
N ALA A 266 7.14 7.83 13.56
CA ALA A 266 6.30 8.54 12.60
C ALA A 266 6.03 7.76 11.31
N GLY A 267 6.97 6.92 10.90
CA GLY A 267 6.84 6.14 9.66
C GLY A 267 7.97 5.13 9.49
N LEU A 268 7.96 4.43 8.36
CA LEU A 268 8.97 3.43 8.02
C LEU A 268 10.40 3.98 8.04
N TRP A 269 10.58 5.25 7.72
CA TRP A 269 11.88 5.94 7.71
C TRP A 269 12.50 6.15 9.10
N ASN A 270 11.70 6.03 10.17
CA ASN A 270 12.16 6.11 11.56
C ASN A 270 12.46 4.75 12.19
N LEU A 271 12.13 3.64 11.52
CA LEU A 271 12.42 2.30 12.01
C LEU A 271 13.93 2.03 11.95
N THR A 272 14.47 1.42 13.01
CA THR A 272 15.82 0.86 13.00
C THR A 272 15.90 -0.31 12.01
N GLU A 273 17.11 -0.70 11.60
CA GLU A 273 17.30 -1.85 10.72
C GLU A 273 16.70 -3.14 11.31
N LYS A 274 16.80 -3.30 12.63
CA LYS A 274 16.23 -4.45 13.34
C LYS A 274 14.69 -4.43 13.30
N GLU A 275 14.07 -3.27 13.52
CA GLU A 275 12.61 -3.10 13.42
C GLU A 275 12.11 -3.30 11.97
N LYS A 276 12.86 -2.83 10.96
CA LYS A 276 12.54 -3.09 9.54
C LYS A 276 12.58 -4.59 9.20
N GLU A 277 13.53 -5.34 9.75
CA GLU A 277 13.55 -6.80 9.61
C GLU A 277 12.34 -7.45 10.28
N GLY A 278 11.97 -7.00 11.47
CA GLY A 278 10.77 -7.46 12.17
C GLY A 278 9.49 -7.16 11.41
N PHE A 279 9.37 -5.94 10.89
CA PHE A 279 8.23 -5.53 10.07
C PHE A 279 8.13 -6.36 8.78
N ALA A 280 9.26 -6.58 8.08
CA ALA A 280 9.29 -7.44 6.90
C ALA A 280 8.90 -8.89 7.22
N TYR A 281 9.31 -9.42 8.37
CA TYR A 281 8.90 -10.75 8.82
C TYR A 281 7.39 -10.80 9.06
N LEU A 282 6.85 -9.85 9.82
CA LEU A 282 5.44 -9.86 10.21
C LEU A 282 4.49 -9.62 9.04
N LEU A 283 4.85 -8.84 8.03
CA LEU A 283 4.08 -8.73 6.79
C LEU A 283 3.84 -10.11 6.14
N GLY A 284 4.87 -10.96 6.09
CA GLY A 284 4.74 -12.31 5.58
C GLY A 284 4.00 -13.24 6.54
N GLU A 285 4.31 -13.17 7.82
CA GLU A 285 3.75 -14.06 8.83
C GLU A 285 2.24 -13.87 8.98
N ILE A 286 1.75 -12.65 9.03
CA ILE A 286 0.30 -12.38 9.09
C ILE A 286 -0.40 -12.85 7.81
N THR A 287 0.22 -12.65 6.63
CA THR A 287 -0.32 -13.18 5.37
C THR A 287 -0.42 -14.71 5.40
N ARG A 288 0.62 -15.41 5.92
CA ARG A 288 0.62 -16.87 6.10
C ARG A 288 -0.51 -17.33 7.03
N LYS A 289 -0.63 -16.69 8.20
CA LYS A 289 -1.69 -17.00 9.19
C LYS A 289 -3.08 -16.81 8.60
N TYR A 290 -3.31 -15.78 7.80
CA TYR A 290 -4.58 -15.57 7.12
C TYR A 290 -4.91 -16.69 6.12
N ASP A 291 -3.93 -17.15 5.33
CA ASP A 291 -4.15 -18.24 4.37
C ASP A 291 -4.39 -19.60 5.09
N MET A 292 -3.86 -19.78 6.30
CA MET A 292 -4.13 -20.96 7.13
C MET A 292 -5.47 -20.91 7.87
N LEU A 293 -6.02 -19.72 8.11
CA LEU A 293 -7.17 -19.53 8.99
C LEU A 293 -8.41 -20.31 8.52
N PHE A 294 -8.64 -20.36 7.21
CA PHE A 294 -9.76 -21.08 6.61
C PHE A 294 -9.32 -22.08 5.54
N ASP A 295 -7.99 -22.35 5.46
CA ASP A 295 -7.38 -23.21 4.44
C ASP A 295 -7.67 -22.73 3.01
N GLU A 296 -7.67 -21.40 2.84
CA GLU A 296 -7.87 -20.74 1.54
C GLU A 296 -7.25 -19.32 1.55
N PRO A 297 -6.88 -18.76 0.37
CA PRO A 297 -6.32 -17.42 0.29
C PRO A 297 -7.27 -16.38 0.86
N MET A 298 -6.88 -15.74 1.97
CA MET A 298 -7.66 -14.67 2.60
C MET A 298 -7.66 -13.41 1.74
N PRO A 299 -8.81 -12.92 1.26
CA PRO A 299 -8.89 -11.60 0.67
C PRO A 299 -8.81 -10.54 1.76
N TYR A 300 -7.91 -9.54 1.56
CA TYR A 300 -7.73 -8.44 2.50
C TYR A 300 -7.35 -7.14 1.80
N MET A 301 -7.54 -6.04 2.50
CA MET A 301 -6.89 -4.77 2.24
C MET A 301 -5.79 -4.57 3.27
N LEU A 302 -4.61 -4.08 2.83
CA LEU A 302 -3.52 -3.65 3.69
C LEU A 302 -3.25 -2.18 3.40
N SER A 303 -3.07 -1.36 4.44
CA SER A 303 -2.66 0.03 4.29
C SER A 303 -1.62 0.44 5.34
N LEU A 304 -0.66 1.28 4.93
CA LEU A 304 0.41 1.79 5.77
C LEU A 304 0.08 3.24 6.15
N HIS A 305 -0.06 3.48 7.43
CA HIS A 305 -0.43 4.78 8.00
C HIS A 305 0.79 5.43 8.65
N SER A 306 1.56 6.17 7.87
CA SER A 306 2.67 7.01 8.35
C SER A 306 2.17 8.43 8.63
N ALA A 307 2.97 9.20 9.37
CA ALA A 307 2.67 10.60 9.65
C ALA A 307 2.46 11.41 8.38
N PRO A 308 1.54 12.37 8.38
CA PRO A 308 1.48 13.41 7.37
C PRO A 308 2.75 14.25 7.32
N LEU A 309 2.98 14.96 6.20
CA LEU A 309 4.12 15.86 6.06
C LEU A 309 4.11 16.92 7.18
N ASN A 310 5.20 17.04 7.91
CA ASN A 310 5.43 17.97 9.04
C ASN A 310 4.65 17.66 10.34
N ASP A 311 4.01 16.49 10.47
CA ASP A 311 3.25 16.08 11.66
C ASP A 311 3.87 14.84 12.34
N ASN A 312 5.22 14.77 12.38
CA ASN A 312 5.94 13.58 12.83
C ASN A 312 5.90 13.33 14.36
N ASP A 313 5.77 14.37 15.17
CA ASP A 313 6.09 14.29 16.60
C ASP A 313 5.11 13.42 17.41
N ASN A 314 3.83 13.47 17.11
CA ASN A 314 2.79 12.75 17.84
C ASN A 314 2.29 11.49 17.14
N TRP A 315 2.55 11.35 15.84
CA TRP A 315 2.06 10.21 15.07
C TRP A 315 2.72 8.90 15.49
N HIS A 316 1.93 7.82 15.46
CA HIS A 316 2.43 6.47 15.64
C HIS A 316 2.11 5.64 14.39
N PHE A 317 3.15 5.19 13.69
CA PHE A 317 3.05 4.37 12.48
C PHE A 317 2.33 3.05 12.72
N THR A 318 1.42 2.69 11.81
CA THR A 318 0.76 1.40 11.77
C THR A 318 0.67 0.87 10.34
N ALA A 319 0.76 -0.44 10.17
CA ALA A 319 0.27 -1.13 8.97
C ALA A 319 -0.96 -1.95 9.37
N GLN A 320 -2.07 -1.75 8.67
CA GLN A 320 -3.38 -2.24 9.07
C GLN A 320 -3.91 -3.20 8.01
N PHE A 321 -4.09 -4.46 8.40
CA PHE A 321 -4.74 -5.49 7.58
C PHE A 321 -6.23 -5.56 7.89
N TYR A 322 -7.05 -5.48 6.87
CA TYR A 322 -8.50 -5.58 6.92
C TYR A 322 -8.97 -6.80 6.12
N PRO A 323 -8.93 -8.01 6.70
CA PRO A 323 -9.46 -9.21 6.06
C PRO A 323 -10.99 -9.12 6.02
N ILE A 324 -11.58 -9.68 4.98
CA ILE A 324 -13.02 -9.56 4.78
C ILE A 324 -13.80 -10.86 4.99
N MET A 325 -13.12 -11.99 5.21
CA MET A 325 -13.79 -13.23 5.58
C MET A 325 -14.03 -13.31 7.09
N ARG A 326 -15.26 -13.63 7.47
CA ARG A 326 -15.66 -13.87 8.87
C ARG A 326 -15.74 -15.35 9.24
N ALA A 327 -15.86 -16.21 8.23
CA ALA A 327 -15.78 -17.66 8.29
C ALA A 327 -15.46 -18.19 6.88
N LYS A 328 -15.19 -19.48 6.73
CA LYS A 328 -15.01 -20.12 5.43
C LYS A 328 -16.21 -19.81 4.53
N ASP A 329 -15.96 -19.36 3.31
CA ASP A 329 -16.97 -18.96 2.30
C ASP A 329 -17.95 -17.85 2.74
N LYS A 330 -17.63 -17.11 3.83
CA LYS A 330 -18.51 -16.04 4.35
C LYS A 330 -17.77 -14.70 4.42
N ILE A 331 -18.12 -13.82 3.50
CA ILE A 331 -17.53 -12.47 3.40
C ILE A 331 -18.33 -11.49 4.27
N LYS A 332 -17.62 -10.55 4.93
CA LYS A 332 -18.19 -9.35 5.51
C LYS A 332 -18.33 -8.29 4.42
N TYR A 333 -19.56 -8.01 4.04
CA TYR A 333 -19.85 -6.90 3.12
C TYR A 333 -20.03 -5.59 3.88
N PHE A 334 -19.71 -4.47 3.23
CA PHE A 334 -20.14 -3.17 3.70
C PHE A 334 -21.65 -3.08 3.57
N ALA A 335 -22.34 -2.89 4.70
CA ALA A 335 -23.78 -2.73 4.75
C ALA A 335 -24.16 -1.25 4.94
N ALA A 336 -25.45 -0.97 4.90
CA ALA A 336 -25.97 0.39 5.02
C ALA A 336 -25.58 1.06 6.33
N VAL A 337 -25.52 0.31 7.45
CA VAL A 337 -25.15 0.86 8.76
C VAL A 337 -23.70 1.40 8.74
N GLU A 338 -22.73 0.63 8.24
CA GLU A 338 -21.32 1.07 8.17
C GLU A 338 -21.16 2.29 7.25
N GLN A 339 -21.77 2.19 6.06
CA GLN A 339 -21.67 3.26 5.06
C GLN A 339 -22.36 4.55 5.50
N SER A 340 -23.50 4.47 6.16
CA SER A 340 -24.31 5.63 6.51
C SER A 340 -23.92 6.28 7.84
N SER A 341 -23.59 5.46 8.85
CA SER A 341 -23.28 5.96 10.20
C SER A 341 -21.77 6.00 10.52
N GLY A 342 -20.95 5.26 9.79
CA GLY A 342 -19.54 5.04 10.15
C GLY A 342 -19.35 4.09 11.32
N THR A 343 -20.41 3.44 11.81
CA THR A 343 -20.38 2.45 12.90
C THR A 343 -20.32 1.05 12.31
N PHE A 344 -19.26 0.31 12.62
CA PHE A 344 -19.02 -1.02 12.07
C PHE A 344 -19.65 -2.11 12.94
N THR A 345 -20.34 -3.06 12.30
CA THR A 345 -20.81 -4.28 12.92
C THR A 345 -19.78 -5.39 12.69
N VAL A 346 -19.22 -5.96 13.75
CA VAL A 346 -18.16 -6.97 13.66
C VAL A 346 -18.65 -8.27 14.27
N ASP A 347 -18.55 -9.36 13.50
CA ASP A 347 -19.10 -10.68 13.90
C ASP A 347 -18.14 -11.49 14.79
N VAL A 348 -16.85 -11.10 14.88
CA VAL A 348 -15.81 -11.82 15.64
C VAL A 348 -15.14 -10.85 16.58
N MET A 349 -15.16 -11.16 17.87
CA MET A 349 -14.49 -10.34 18.90
C MET A 349 -12.98 -10.34 18.70
N PRO A 350 -12.29 -9.19 18.89
CA PRO A 350 -10.83 -9.08 18.72
C PRO A 350 -10.03 -10.05 19.58
N GLU A 351 -10.48 -10.35 20.80
CA GLU A 351 -9.89 -11.33 21.72
C GLU A 351 -9.93 -12.75 21.15
N MET A 352 -11.01 -13.10 20.46
CA MET A 352 -11.12 -14.37 19.76
C MET A 352 -10.22 -14.41 18.53
N SER A 353 -10.14 -13.29 17.80
CA SER A 353 -9.27 -13.15 16.63
C SER A 353 -7.80 -13.34 17.01
N SER A 354 -7.33 -12.65 18.06
CA SER A 354 -5.94 -12.77 18.54
C SER A 354 -5.63 -14.19 19.02
N LYS A 355 -6.53 -14.80 19.81
CA LYS A 355 -6.40 -16.17 20.33
C LYS A 355 -6.31 -17.23 19.21
N VAL A 356 -7.07 -17.04 18.12
CA VAL A 356 -7.01 -17.96 16.98
C VAL A 356 -5.74 -17.73 16.18
N LEU A 357 -5.45 -16.49 15.80
CA LEU A 357 -4.29 -16.16 14.98
C LEU A 357 -2.96 -16.43 15.66
N SER A 358 -2.85 -16.29 16.99
CA SER A 358 -1.62 -16.57 17.73
C SER A 358 -1.22 -18.06 17.72
N LYS A 359 -2.18 -18.97 17.46
CA LYS A 359 -1.95 -20.43 17.43
C LYS A 359 -1.57 -20.97 16.05
N LEU A 360 -1.79 -20.20 14.97
CA LEU A 360 -1.41 -20.54 13.61
C LEU A 360 0.08 -20.21 13.36
#